data_848b96b1dd5bcbbf4422ff27553170a4
#
_entry.id   848b96b1dd5bcbbf4422ff27553170a4
#
_cell.length_a   1.000
_cell.length_b   1.000
_cell.length_c   1.000
_cell.angle_alpha   90.00
_cell.angle_beta   90.00
_cell.angle_gamma   90.00
#
_symmetry.space_group_name_H-M   'P 1'
#
loop_
_entity.id
_entity.type
_entity.pdbx_description
1 polymer ?
#
loop_
_entity_poly.entity_id
_entity_poly.type
_entity_poly.pdbx_seq_one_letter_code
_entity_poly.pdbx_strand_id
1 'polypeptide(L)'
;MKKIISLSFMLFSFSLFAQDNLLNMLGEDEESLYISYLFKGTKVVNGQSVELLPKGVLQFTVQHRFGTLNSGGYNFYGLDNSQVRLGFDYGVKDWLSIGLGRSSAIKTIDAN
;
A
#
# COMPACT_ATOMS: atom_id res chain seq x y z
N MET A 1 -54.96 2.57 -12.80
CA MET A 1 -53.68 2.57 -13.53
C MET A 1 -53.05 3.96 -13.62
N LYS A 2 -53.75 5.00 -14.09
CA LYS A 2 -53.18 6.38 -14.25
C LYS A 2 -52.63 6.97 -12.95
N LYS A 3 -53.24 6.74 -11.79
CA LYS A 3 -52.79 7.25 -10.47
C LYS A 3 -51.50 6.56 -9.97
N ILE A 4 -51.29 5.30 -10.29
CA ILE A 4 -50.11 4.53 -9.92
C ILE A 4 -48.89 5.01 -10.74
N ILE A 5 -49.09 5.29 -12.02
CA ILE A 5 -48.06 5.83 -12.93
C ILE A 5 -47.62 7.24 -12.49
N SER A 6 -48.60 8.07 -12.08
CA SER A 6 -48.32 9.41 -11.56
C SER A 6 -47.54 9.39 -10.24
N LEU A 7 -47.84 8.46 -9.35
CA LEU A 7 -47.14 8.28 -8.08
C LEU A 7 -45.72 7.75 -8.31
N SER A 8 -45.51 6.83 -9.24
CA SER A 8 -44.21 6.31 -9.62
C SER A 8 -43.32 7.39 -10.22
N PHE A 9 -43.87 8.27 -11.05
CA PHE A 9 -43.14 9.41 -11.63
C PHE A 9 -42.74 10.45 -10.60
N MET A 10 -43.56 10.69 -9.58
CA MET A 10 -43.28 11.62 -8.49
C MET A 10 -42.14 11.10 -7.59
N LEU A 11 -42.07 9.79 -7.34
CA LEU A 11 -40.98 9.17 -6.55
C LEU A 11 -39.63 9.23 -7.31
N PHE A 12 -39.66 9.14 -8.63
CA PHE A 12 -38.43 9.22 -9.45
C PHE A 12 -37.81 10.63 -9.47
N SER A 13 -38.63 11.67 -9.29
CA SER A 13 -38.16 13.06 -9.29
C SER A 13 -37.38 13.44 -8.03
N PHE A 14 -37.55 12.75 -6.90
CA PHE A 14 -36.81 12.99 -5.67
C PHE A 14 -35.37 12.49 -5.71
N SER A 15 -35.04 11.54 -6.60
CA SER A 15 -33.71 10.96 -6.72
C SER A 15 -32.70 11.91 -7.34
N LEU A 16 -33.14 12.93 -8.08
CA LEU A 16 -32.27 13.86 -8.82
C LEU A 16 -31.60 14.89 -7.90
N PHE A 17 -32.25 15.30 -6.82
CA PHE A 17 -31.69 16.29 -5.90
C PHE A 17 -30.60 15.75 -4.96
N ALA A 18 -30.57 14.43 -4.75
CA ALA A 18 -29.57 13.80 -3.88
C ALA A 18 -28.17 13.71 -4.54
N GLN A 19 -28.11 13.74 -5.88
CA GLN A 19 -26.86 13.62 -6.62
C GLN A 19 -26.06 14.92 -6.66
N ASP A 20 -26.72 16.07 -6.75
CA ASP A 20 -26.06 17.37 -6.79
C ASP A 20 -25.37 17.71 -5.46
N ASN A 21 -25.99 17.35 -4.32
CA ASN A 21 -25.37 17.54 -3.01
C ASN A 21 -24.13 16.65 -2.80
N LEU A 22 -24.15 15.43 -3.32
CA LEU A 22 -23.01 14.52 -3.25
C LEU A 22 -21.85 14.98 -4.15
N LEU A 23 -22.17 15.53 -5.32
CA LEU A 23 -21.18 16.05 -6.25
C LEU A 23 -20.51 17.32 -5.69
N ASN A 24 -21.28 18.19 -5.03
CA ASN A 24 -20.74 19.39 -4.38
C ASN A 24 -19.85 19.05 -3.18
N MET A 25 -20.17 18.00 -2.41
CA MET A 25 -19.29 17.51 -1.34
C MET A 25 -17.97 16.91 -1.87
N LEU A 26 -17.93 16.44 -3.10
CA LEU A 26 -16.71 15.94 -3.75
C LEU A 26 -15.90 17.04 -4.44
N GLY A 27 -16.49 18.20 -4.67
CA GLY A 27 -15.88 19.33 -5.39
C GLY A 27 -15.27 20.42 -4.52
N GLU A 28 -15.46 20.38 -3.19
CA GLU A 28 -15.01 21.44 -2.28
C GLU A 28 -13.60 21.27 -1.73
N ASP A 29 -12.95 20.12 -1.96
CA ASP A 29 -11.56 19.92 -1.56
C ASP A 29 -10.63 19.89 -2.79
N GLU A 30 -10.48 21.02 -3.49
CA GLU A 30 -9.28 21.31 -4.27
C GLU A 30 -8.08 21.65 -3.36
N GLU A 31 -7.91 20.96 -2.25
CA GLU A 31 -6.56 20.78 -1.75
C GLU A 31 -5.85 19.93 -2.78
N SER A 32 -4.85 20.51 -3.44
CA SER A 32 -3.97 19.76 -4.33
C SER A 32 -3.46 18.56 -3.54
N LEU A 33 -4.05 17.39 -3.81
CA LEU A 33 -3.65 16.12 -3.23
C LEU A 33 -2.23 15.82 -3.74
N TYR A 34 -1.24 16.47 -3.13
CA TYR A 34 0.13 16.00 -3.27
C TYR A 34 0.17 14.60 -2.69
N ILE A 35 0.49 13.65 -3.53
CA ILE A 35 0.75 12.29 -3.09
C ILE A 35 1.98 12.38 -2.19
N SER A 36 1.77 12.38 -0.89
CA SER A 36 2.86 12.44 0.08
C SER A 36 3.66 11.13 0.15
N TYR A 37 3.09 10.03 -0.34
CA TYR A 37 3.74 8.73 -0.34
C TYR A 37 3.47 7.98 -1.65
N LEU A 38 4.54 7.67 -2.38
CA LEU A 38 4.48 6.83 -3.58
C LEU A 38 4.34 5.35 -3.24
N PHE A 39 4.92 4.93 -2.13
CA PHE A 39 4.92 3.54 -1.67
C PHE A 39 4.63 3.47 -0.17
N LYS A 40 3.99 2.38 0.27
CA LYS A 40 3.77 2.13 1.70
C LYS A 40 5.04 1.70 2.46
N GLY A 41 6.15 1.52 1.79
CA GLY A 41 7.40 1.06 2.38
C GLY A 41 8.59 1.88 1.89
N THR A 42 9.60 2.00 2.74
CA THR A 42 10.86 2.68 2.44
C THR A 42 11.77 1.88 1.52
N LYS A 43 11.42 0.64 1.20
CA LYS A 43 12.22 -0.26 0.36
C LYS A 43 11.43 -0.77 -0.84
N VAL A 44 12.04 -0.71 -2.01
CA VAL A 44 11.54 -1.31 -3.25
C VAL A 44 12.41 -2.51 -3.58
N VAL A 45 11.86 -3.72 -3.42
CA VAL A 45 12.57 -5.00 -3.55
C VAL A 45 13.76 -5.07 -2.58
N ASN A 46 14.97 -4.71 -2.99
CA ASN A 46 16.20 -4.68 -2.19
C ASN A 46 16.80 -3.29 -2.06
N GLY A 47 16.34 -2.36 -2.86
CA GLY A 47 16.83 -0.98 -2.86
C GLY A 47 16.05 -0.10 -1.90
N GLN A 48 16.70 0.95 -1.42
CA GLN A 48 16.01 2.02 -0.71
C GLN A 48 15.22 2.87 -1.70
N SER A 49 14.03 3.30 -1.31
CA SER A 49 13.32 4.36 -2.01
C SER A 49 13.85 5.72 -1.55
N VAL A 50 13.38 6.77 -2.19
CA VAL A 50 13.69 8.16 -1.77
C VAL A 50 12.92 8.55 -0.49
N GLU A 51 11.99 7.72 -0.06
CA GLU A 51 11.20 7.96 1.14
C GLU A 51 11.95 7.46 2.37
N LEU A 52 12.07 8.32 3.37
CA LEU A 52 12.69 8.02 4.65
C LEU A 52 11.62 7.86 5.73
N LEU A 53 11.98 7.15 6.78
CA LEU A 53 11.12 7.05 7.96
C LEU A 53 11.09 8.38 8.70
N PRO A 54 9.93 8.84 9.16
CA PRO A 54 9.84 10.00 10.04
C PRO A 54 10.67 9.80 11.32
N LYS A 55 11.14 10.89 11.88
CA LYS A 55 11.91 10.88 13.14
C LYS A 55 11.19 10.10 14.25
N GLY A 56 11.90 9.17 14.89
CA GLY A 56 11.43 8.41 16.03
C GLY A 56 10.58 7.17 15.65
N VAL A 57 10.38 6.92 14.36
CA VAL A 57 9.63 5.74 13.88
C VAL A 57 10.57 4.57 13.69
N LEU A 58 10.23 3.43 14.28
CA LEU A 58 10.90 2.14 14.04
C LEU A 58 9.99 1.29 13.13
N GLN A 59 10.55 0.87 12.01
CA GLN A 59 9.91 -0.05 11.08
C GLN A 59 10.56 -1.43 11.18
N PHE A 60 9.74 -2.45 11.41
CA PHE A 60 10.13 -3.85 11.30
C PHE A 60 9.59 -4.43 10.00
N THR A 61 10.47 -5.03 9.20
CA THR A 61 10.10 -5.57 7.88
C THR A 61 10.45 -7.05 7.81
N VAL A 62 9.48 -7.86 7.41
CA VAL A 62 9.66 -9.27 7.08
C VAL A 62 9.42 -9.44 5.59
N GLN A 63 10.47 -9.73 4.85
CA GLN A 63 10.39 -9.95 3.40
C GLN A 63 10.49 -11.45 3.11
N HIS A 64 9.47 -11.98 2.48
CA HIS A 64 9.42 -13.34 1.98
C HIS A 64 9.71 -13.36 0.48
N ARG A 65 10.64 -14.21 0.07
CA ARG A 65 10.94 -14.47 -1.34
C ARG A 65 10.80 -15.93 -1.60
N PHE A 66 10.04 -16.22 -2.62
CA PHE A 66 9.85 -17.59 -3.10
C PHE A 66 10.85 -17.91 -4.19
N GLY A 67 11.10 -19.21 -4.40
CA GLY A 67 11.92 -19.69 -5.50
C GLY A 67 11.24 -19.49 -6.86
N THR A 68 11.87 -20.03 -7.89
CA THR A 68 11.38 -19.90 -9.27
C THR A 68 10.19 -20.83 -9.51
N LEU A 69 9.19 -20.36 -10.26
CA LEU A 69 8.02 -21.15 -10.65
C LEU A 69 8.40 -22.40 -11.49
N ASN A 70 9.57 -22.38 -12.17
CA ASN A 70 10.08 -23.49 -12.96
C ASN A 70 10.58 -24.67 -12.11
N SER A 71 10.56 -24.58 -10.79
CA SER A 71 10.99 -25.68 -9.90
C SER A 71 10.08 -26.91 -9.94
N GLY A 72 8.95 -26.83 -10.64
CA GLY A 72 8.00 -27.92 -10.82
C GLY A 72 7.15 -28.22 -9.58
N GLY A 73 6.21 -29.17 -9.75
CA GLY A 73 5.26 -29.53 -8.70
C GLY A 73 5.91 -30.16 -7.46
N TYR A 74 7.05 -30.81 -7.60
CA TYR A 74 7.77 -31.43 -6.48
C TYR A 74 8.25 -30.38 -5.43
N ASN A 75 8.69 -29.23 -5.89
CA ASN A 75 9.10 -28.11 -5.00
C ASN A 75 7.98 -27.09 -4.81
N PHE A 76 6.75 -27.51 -5.00
CA PHE A 76 5.56 -26.68 -4.88
C PHE A 76 5.70 -25.35 -5.63
N TYR A 77 6.21 -25.40 -6.88
CA TYR A 77 6.44 -24.23 -7.74
C TYR A 77 7.31 -23.14 -7.08
N GLY A 78 8.32 -23.57 -6.30
CA GLY A 78 9.25 -22.67 -5.64
C GLY A 78 8.84 -22.18 -4.25
N LEU A 79 7.69 -22.58 -3.74
CA LEU A 79 7.25 -22.23 -2.39
C LEU A 79 8.13 -22.87 -1.30
N ASP A 80 8.65 -24.09 -1.53
CA ASP A 80 9.52 -24.78 -0.57
C ASP A 80 10.90 -24.14 -0.45
N ASN A 81 11.33 -23.37 -1.45
CA ASN A 81 12.60 -22.63 -1.46
C ASN A 81 12.43 -21.19 -0.99
N SER A 82 11.64 -20.96 0.03
CA SER A 82 11.42 -19.61 0.55
C SER A 82 12.62 -19.07 1.31
N GLN A 83 12.93 -17.81 1.04
CA GLN A 83 13.97 -17.06 1.74
C GLN A 83 13.33 -15.91 2.52
N VAL A 84 13.73 -15.77 3.77
CA VAL A 84 13.24 -14.70 4.64
C VAL A 84 14.34 -13.69 4.89
N ARG A 85 14.03 -12.40 4.75
CA ARG A 85 14.87 -11.31 5.20
C ARG A 85 14.12 -10.53 6.28
N LEU A 86 14.78 -10.37 7.41
CA LEU A 86 14.32 -9.52 8.50
C LEU A 86 15.06 -8.20 8.42
N GLY A 87 14.33 -7.10 8.54
CA GLY A 87 14.88 -5.76 8.52
C GLY A 87 14.34 -4.93 9.68
N PHE A 88 15.21 -4.08 10.24
CA PHE A 88 14.86 -3.06 11.21
C PHE A 88 15.38 -1.73 10.65
N ASP A 89 14.50 -0.77 10.49
CA ASP A 89 14.86 0.56 10.00
C ASP A 89 14.33 1.60 11.01
N TYR A 90 15.17 2.55 11.40
CA TYR A 90 14.84 3.58 12.39
C TYR A 90 15.09 4.98 11.84
N GLY A 91 14.09 5.83 11.92
CA GLY A 91 14.17 7.24 11.56
C GLY A 91 14.84 8.05 12.68
N VAL A 92 16.08 8.45 12.47
CA VAL A 92 16.84 9.28 13.43
C VAL A 92 16.44 10.75 13.29
N LYS A 93 16.31 11.21 12.05
CA LYS A 93 15.86 12.55 11.66
C LYS A 93 15.04 12.42 10.37
N ASP A 94 14.30 13.47 10.02
CA ASP A 94 13.48 13.47 8.81
C ASP A 94 14.28 13.29 7.51
N TRP A 95 15.58 13.55 7.56
CA TRP A 95 16.52 13.36 6.44
C TRP A 95 17.49 12.19 6.64
N LEU A 96 17.41 11.44 7.77
CA LEU A 96 18.32 10.35 8.09
C LEU A 96 17.57 9.17 8.72
N SER A 97 17.65 8.03 8.06
CA SER A 97 17.27 6.74 8.63
C SER A 97 18.45 5.78 8.62
N ILE A 98 18.49 4.89 9.61
CA ILE A 98 19.49 3.83 9.69
C ILE A 98 18.76 2.49 9.69
N GLY A 99 19.31 1.49 9.02
CA GLY A 99 18.69 0.20 8.90
C GLY A 99 19.69 -0.95 9.07
N LEU A 100 19.21 -2.03 9.67
CA LEU A 100 19.90 -3.30 9.77
C LEU A 100 19.03 -4.41 9.20
N GLY A 101 19.62 -5.26 8.37
CA GLY A 101 18.91 -6.38 7.78
C GLY A 101 19.71 -7.67 7.89
N ARG A 102 18.97 -8.79 8.01
CA ARG A 102 19.54 -10.14 7.97
C ARG A 102 18.76 -11.00 6.99
N SER A 103 19.49 -11.58 6.05
CA SER A 103 18.95 -12.56 5.12
C SER A 103 19.24 -13.99 5.60
N SER A 104 18.24 -14.87 5.58
CA SER A 104 18.41 -16.27 5.95
C SER A 104 19.12 -17.10 4.87
N ALA A 105 18.99 -16.71 3.60
CA ALA A 105 19.51 -17.47 2.47
C ALA A 105 21.04 -17.59 2.46
N ILE A 106 21.72 -16.46 2.63
CA ILE A 106 23.19 -16.37 2.59
C ILE A 106 23.78 -16.00 3.97
N LYS A 107 22.94 -15.95 4.99
CA LYS A 107 23.32 -15.55 6.36
C LYS A 107 24.11 -14.23 6.41
N THR A 108 23.80 -13.33 5.47
CA THR A 108 24.42 -11.99 5.41
C THR A 108 23.68 -11.03 6.32
N ILE A 109 24.45 -10.10 6.89
CA ILE A 109 23.96 -8.93 7.59
C ILE A 109 24.30 -7.73 6.73
N ASP A 110 23.35 -6.89 6.47
CA ASP A 110 23.49 -5.64 5.72
C ASP A 110 23.10 -4.45 6.61
N ALA A 111 23.81 -3.34 6.45
CA ALA A 111 23.49 -2.07 7.09
C ALA A 111 23.35 -0.98 6.02
N ASN A 112 22.40 -0.07 6.20
CA ASN A 112 22.08 1.03 5.27
C ASN A 112 21.62 2.29 6.00
#